data_2f06bdb0bde0dd31d67d7deab6846fb5
#
_entry.id   2f06bdb0bde0dd31d67d7deab6846fb5
#
_cell.length_a   1.000
_cell.length_b   1.000
_cell.length_c   1.000
_cell.angle_alpha   90.00
_cell.angle_beta   90.00
_cell.angle_gamma   90.00
#
_symmetry.space_group_name_H-M   'P 1'
#
loop_
_entity.id
_entity.type
_entity.pdbx_description
1 polymer ?
#
loop_
_entity_poly.entity_id
_entity_poly.type
_entity_poly.pdbx_seq_one_letter_code
_entity_poly.pdbx_strand_id
1 'polypeptide(L)'
;MIGKKHAGPVCQKRSYYTRKPSRPQPGGWPRPRQEAPILHGGPAMYFFDLDGTLLDSNGIWLDIDIEFLGRRGISPVPEDYTDYVTHHSAPDAARYTRERFSLPETPEEIMEGWMSMARSAYAHTLPLKPGVPAFLDACRRRGTRMAVLTSCMPPLCRAALEHHRLLDCFEAVYTTAELGIEKRDPALYCLAAERSG
;
A
#
# COMPACT_ATOMS: atom_id res chain seq x y z
N MET A 1 -27.50 -10.76 -47.28
CA MET A 1 -26.12 -10.48 -46.81
C MET A 1 -26.19 -10.09 -45.35
N ILE A 2 -25.78 -11.01 -44.47
CA ILE A 2 -25.94 -10.87 -43.04
C ILE A 2 -24.57 -10.41 -42.49
N GLY A 3 -24.53 -9.16 -41.96
CA GLY A 3 -23.34 -8.54 -41.42
C GLY A 3 -22.89 -9.24 -40.11
N LYS A 4 -21.69 -9.77 -40.11
CA LYS A 4 -21.04 -10.31 -38.92
C LYS A 4 -20.57 -9.16 -38.00
N LYS A 5 -21.19 -9.06 -36.81
CA LYS A 5 -20.69 -8.22 -35.72
C LYS A 5 -19.42 -8.83 -35.18
N HIS A 6 -18.29 -8.11 -35.27
CA HIS A 6 -17.04 -8.46 -34.59
C HIS A 6 -17.20 -8.12 -33.11
N ALA A 7 -17.19 -9.14 -32.27
CA ALA A 7 -17.01 -8.98 -30.83
C ALA A 7 -15.54 -8.65 -30.59
N GLY A 8 -15.28 -7.50 -29.97
CA GLY A 8 -13.96 -7.11 -29.52
C GLY A 8 -13.41 -8.04 -28.42
N PRO A 9 -12.10 -8.10 -28.24
CA PRO A 9 -11.49 -9.01 -27.26
C PRO A 9 -11.88 -8.62 -25.84
N VAL A 10 -12.50 -9.58 -25.13
CA VAL A 10 -12.75 -9.52 -23.69
C VAL A 10 -11.39 -9.54 -23.01
N CYS A 11 -11.04 -8.44 -22.36
CA CYS A 11 -9.86 -8.29 -21.53
C CYS A 11 -9.95 -9.28 -20.36
N GLN A 12 -9.36 -10.46 -20.49
CA GLN A 12 -9.18 -11.38 -19.36
C GLN A 12 -8.16 -10.77 -18.41
N LYS A 13 -8.64 -10.33 -17.25
CA LYS A 13 -7.79 -9.98 -16.09
C LYS A 13 -7.02 -11.25 -15.67
N ARG A 14 -5.84 -11.49 -16.25
CA ARG A 14 -4.90 -12.47 -15.71
C ARG A 14 -4.31 -11.86 -14.42
N SER A 15 -4.61 -12.49 -13.29
CA SER A 15 -3.99 -12.21 -12.01
C SER A 15 -2.49 -12.53 -12.13
N TYR A 16 -1.65 -11.53 -12.21
CA TYR A 16 -0.18 -11.67 -12.25
C TYR A 16 0.42 -12.11 -10.90
N TYR A 17 -0.39 -12.25 -9.86
CA TYR A 17 0.02 -12.71 -8.53
C TYR A 17 -0.26 -14.18 -8.25
N THR A 18 -0.21 -15.07 -9.26
CA THR A 18 -0.33 -16.51 -9.03
C THR A 18 1.01 -17.25 -9.06
N ARG A 19 2.05 -16.75 -8.40
CA ARG A 19 2.96 -17.67 -7.72
C ARG A 19 2.31 -17.99 -6.38
N LYS A 20 1.58 -19.11 -6.33
CA LYS A 20 1.26 -19.74 -5.05
C LYS A 20 2.57 -19.91 -4.31
N PRO A 21 2.71 -19.33 -3.11
CA PRO A 21 3.84 -19.71 -2.26
C PRO A 21 3.76 -21.22 -2.11
N SER A 22 4.86 -21.93 -2.35
CA SER A 22 4.99 -23.33 -2.02
C SER A 22 4.47 -23.51 -0.60
N ARG A 23 3.50 -24.43 -0.40
CA ARG A 23 2.98 -24.75 0.94
C ARG A 23 4.17 -24.89 1.89
N PRO A 24 4.23 -24.14 3.00
CA PRO A 24 5.21 -24.43 4.03
C PRO A 24 4.99 -25.89 4.43
N GLN A 25 6.06 -26.69 4.43
CA GLN A 25 6.09 -28.00 5.05
C GLN A 25 5.51 -27.86 6.47
N PRO A 26 4.82 -28.87 7.03
CA PRO A 26 4.29 -28.81 8.37
C PRO A 26 5.41 -28.98 9.41
N GLY A 27 6.30 -28.01 9.45
CA GLY A 27 7.21 -27.71 10.53
C GLY A 27 6.54 -26.65 11.35
N GLY A 28 6.07 -27.02 12.55
CA GLY A 28 5.26 -26.18 13.39
C GLY A 28 5.81 -24.78 13.55
N TRP A 29 4.93 -23.79 13.52
CA TRP A 29 5.19 -22.47 14.04
C TRP A 29 5.92 -22.59 15.36
N PRO A 30 7.05 -21.86 15.61
CA PRO A 30 7.65 -21.84 16.91
C PRO A 30 6.53 -21.56 17.91
N ARG A 31 6.35 -22.45 18.88
CA ARG A 31 5.40 -22.24 19.97
C ARG A 31 5.68 -20.84 20.53
N PRO A 32 4.64 -20.03 20.82
CA PRO A 32 4.86 -18.74 21.46
C PRO A 32 5.76 -19.02 22.67
N ARG A 33 6.92 -18.35 22.69
CA ARG A 33 7.77 -18.35 23.87
C ARG A 33 6.89 -17.92 25.02
N GLN A 34 7.03 -18.61 26.14
CA GLN A 34 6.35 -18.31 27.40
C GLN A 34 6.13 -16.81 27.53
N GLU A 35 4.89 -16.46 27.84
CA GLU A 35 4.32 -15.13 27.97
C GLU A 35 5.37 -14.07 28.25
N ALA A 36 5.59 -13.18 27.28
CA ALA A 36 6.34 -11.97 27.56
C ALA A 36 5.69 -11.31 28.79
N PRO A 37 6.46 -10.85 29.77
CA PRO A 37 5.90 -10.26 30.97
C PRO A 37 4.90 -9.18 30.52
N ILE A 38 3.65 -9.34 30.92
CA ILE A 38 2.64 -8.30 30.77
C ILE A 38 3.19 -7.14 31.58
N LEU A 39 3.74 -6.15 30.88
CA LEU A 39 4.10 -4.89 31.48
C LEU A 39 2.80 -4.31 32.01
N HIS A 40 2.61 -4.37 33.32
CA HIS A 40 1.49 -3.75 34.03
C HIS A 40 1.62 -2.24 33.89
N GLY A 41 0.88 -1.65 32.94
CA GLY A 41 0.89 -0.21 32.75
C GLY A 41 0.01 0.20 31.57
N GLY A 42 -1.23 0.55 31.85
CA GLY A 42 -2.15 1.16 30.89
C GLY A 42 -2.76 0.21 29.83
N PRO A 43 -3.83 0.62 29.16
CA PRO A 43 -4.43 -0.14 28.07
C PRO A 43 -3.42 -0.30 26.93
N ALA A 44 -3.28 -1.54 26.43
CA ALA A 44 -2.37 -1.84 25.31
C ALA A 44 -2.72 -0.98 24.10
N MET A 45 -1.71 -0.34 23.51
CA MET A 45 -1.85 0.40 22.26
C MET A 45 -1.50 -0.49 21.08
N TYR A 46 -2.34 -0.47 20.06
CA TYR A 46 -2.09 -1.16 18.78
C TYR A 46 -1.62 -0.14 17.73
N PHE A 47 -0.47 -0.42 17.13
CA PHE A 47 0.00 0.31 15.96
C PHE A 47 -0.34 -0.46 14.69
N PHE A 48 -1.07 0.18 13.80
CA PHE A 48 -1.48 -0.39 12.52
C PHE A 48 -0.63 0.18 11.39
N ASP A 49 -0.12 -0.68 10.54
CA ASP A 49 0.34 -0.24 9.24
C ASP A 49 -0.85 0.06 8.33
N LEU A 50 -0.63 0.90 7.30
CA LEU A 50 -1.67 1.28 6.35
C LEU A 50 -1.67 0.34 5.14
N ASP A 51 -0.59 0.41 4.33
CA ASP A 51 -0.51 -0.27 3.05
C ASP A 51 -0.35 -1.78 3.20
N GLY A 52 -1.22 -2.54 2.54
CA GLY A 52 -1.23 -3.99 2.64
C GLY A 52 -1.74 -4.53 3.99
N THR A 53 -2.07 -3.65 4.95
CA THR A 53 -2.61 -3.99 6.28
C THR A 53 -4.04 -3.50 6.46
N LEU A 54 -4.26 -2.20 6.52
CA LEU A 54 -5.60 -1.61 6.54
C LEU A 54 -6.17 -1.49 5.13
N LEU A 55 -5.35 -1.06 4.17
CA LEU A 55 -5.72 -0.91 2.76
C LEU A 55 -5.27 -2.13 1.94
N ASP A 56 -6.08 -2.51 0.97
CA ASP A 56 -5.67 -3.45 -0.08
C ASP A 56 -4.98 -2.68 -1.22
N SER A 57 -3.83 -2.12 -0.90
CA SER A 57 -3.00 -1.32 -1.81
C SER A 57 -1.91 -2.13 -2.51
N ASN A 58 -1.87 -3.44 -2.29
CA ASN A 58 -0.94 -4.34 -2.97
C ASN A 58 -1.21 -4.29 -4.49
N GLY A 59 -0.23 -3.84 -5.26
CA GLY A 59 -0.34 -3.74 -6.70
C GLY A 59 -0.73 -2.37 -7.23
N ILE A 60 -1.01 -1.38 -6.37
CA ILE A 60 -1.39 -0.03 -6.81
C ILE A 60 -0.39 0.59 -7.80
N TRP A 61 0.90 0.38 -7.57
CA TRP A 61 1.93 0.91 -8.47
C TRP A 61 1.91 0.26 -9.85
N LEU A 62 1.63 -1.05 -9.92
CA LEU A 62 1.42 -1.73 -11.20
C LEU A 62 0.17 -1.21 -11.91
N ASP A 63 -0.92 -0.99 -11.20
CA ASP A 63 -2.14 -0.41 -11.77
C ASP A 63 -1.89 1.00 -12.30
N ILE A 64 -1.10 1.81 -11.59
CA ILE A 64 -0.65 3.15 -12.02
C ILE A 64 0.19 3.04 -13.29
N ASP A 65 1.15 2.11 -13.36
CA ASP A 65 1.98 1.90 -14.56
C ASP A 65 1.12 1.47 -15.76
N ILE A 66 0.20 0.55 -15.56
CA ILE A 66 -0.73 0.10 -16.60
C ILE A 66 -1.56 1.28 -17.13
N GLU A 67 -2.09 2.11 -16.26
CA GLU A 67 -2.89 3.26 -16.65
C GLU A 67 -2.03 4.36 -17.29
N PHE A 68 -0.87 4.68 -16.67
CA PHE A 68 0.04 5.72 -17.16
C PHE A 68 0.57 5.40 -18.56
N LEU A 69 1.07 4.20 -18.77
CA LEU A 69 1.60 3.74 -20.05
C LEU A 69 0.47 3.48 -21.06
N GLY A 70 -0.67 2.94 -20.60
CA GLY A 70 -1.84 2.70 -21.43
C GLY A 70 -2.40 3.97 -22.07
N ARG A 71 -2.41 5.10 -21.33
CA ARG A 71 -2.81 6.42 -21.87
C ARG A 71 -1.89 6.92 -23.00
N ARG A 72 -0.68 6.35 -23.11
CA ARG A 72 0.34 6.63 -24.15
C ARG A 72 0.38 5.57 -25.24
N GLY A 73 -0.59 4.64 -25.24
CA GLY A 73 -0.69 3.56 -26.23
C GLY A 73 0.29 2.41 -25.99
N ILE A 74 0.93 2.35 -24.82
CA ILE A 74 1.86 1.29 -24.45
C ILE A 74 1.10 0.24 -23.61
N SER A 75 0.74 -0.86 -24.27
CA SER A 75 0.01 -1.96 -23.63
C SER A 75 0.25 -3.26 -24.42
N PRO A 76 0.52 -4.40 -23.74
CA PRO A 76 0.67 -4.57 -22.29
C PRO A 76 1.97 -3.95 -21.76
N VAL A 77 2.01 -3.70 -20.45
CA VAL A 77 3.23 -3.27 -19.76
C VAL A 77 4.24 -4.44 -19.79
N PRO A 78 5.48 -4.23 -20.25
CA PRO A 78 6.47 -5.29 -20.31
C PRO A 78 6.90 -5.78 -18.91
N GLU A 79 7.08 -7.10 -18.73
CA GLU A 79 7.48 -7.68 -17.44
C GLU A 79 8.86 -7.17 -16.98
N ASP A 80 9.81 -7.04 -17.88
CA ASP A 80 11.16 -6.54 -17.60
C ASP A 80 11.15 -5.07 -17.14
N TYR A 81 10.18 -4.27 -17.62
CA TYR A 81 9.96 -2.91 -17.14
C TYR A 81 9.44 -2.93 -15.69
N THR A 82 8.39 -3.72 -15.41
CA THR A 82 7.84 -3.83 -14.09
C THR A 82 8.86 -4.30 -13.05
N ASP A 83 9.70 -5.28 -13.44
CA ASP A 83 10.78 -5.76 -12.58
C ASP A 83 11.80 -4.64 -12.28
N TYR A 84 12.19 -3.86 -13.27
CA TYR A 84 13.11 -2.74 -13.07
C TYR A 84 12.53 -1.70 -12.11
N VAL A 85 11.34 -1.16 -12.40
CA VAL A 85 10.77 -0.04 -11.61
C VAL A 85 10.42 -0.44 -10.18
N THR A 86 10.14 -1.72 -9.93
CA THR A 86 9.85 -2.23 -8.58
C THR A 86 11.07 -2.18 -7.66
N HIS A 87 12.29 -2.28 -8.22
CA HIS A 87 13.53 -2.39 -7.45
C HIS A 87 14.38 -1.11 -7.43
N HIS A 88 13.93 -0.04 -8.09
CA HIS A 88 14.68 1.21 -8.19
C HIS A 88 13.94 2.38 -7.53
N SER A 89 14.69 3.44 -7.26
CA SER A 89 14.10 4.68 -6.71
C SER A 89 13.14 5.32 -7.72
N ALA A 90 12.16 6.08 -7.25
CA ALA A 90 11.21 6.76 -8.13
C ALA A 90 11.88 7.67 -9.18
N PRO A 91 12.95 8.44 -8.85
CA PRO A 91 13.68 9.20 -9.88
C PRO A 91 14.37 8.31 -10.92
N ASP A 92 14.94 7.17 -10.51
CA ASP A 92 15.59 6.23 -11.45
C ASP A 92 14.55 5.54 -12.32
N ALA A 93 13.44 5.11 -11.74
CA ALA A 93 12.30 4.54 -12.45
C ALA A 93 11.74 5.53 -13.48
N ALA A 94 11.58 6.81 -13.13
CA ALA A 94 11.07 7.82 -14.05
C ALA A 94 12.03 8.10 -15.22
N ARG A 95 13.35 8.18 -14.97
CA ARG A 95 14.35 8.29 -16.04
C ARG A 95 14.29 7.08 -16.98
N TYR A 96 14.29 5.89 -16.41
CA TYR A 96 14.19 4.66 -17.20
C TYR A 96 12.90 4.59 -18.02
N THR A 97 11.76 4.96 -17.44
CA THR A 97 10.46 5.02 -18.13
C THR A 97 10.52 5.95 -19.34
N ARG A 98 11.06 7.16 -19.15
CA ARG A 98 11.23 8.13 -20.23
C ARG A 98 12.08 7.59 -21.35
N GLU A 99 13.26 7.06 -21.03
CA GLU A 99 14.22 6.56 -22.01
C GLU A 99 13.68 5.34 -22.76
N ARG A 100 13.14 4.36 -22.03
CA ARG A 100 12.66 3.11 -22.61
C ARG A 100 11.51 3.30 -23.61
N PHE A 101 10.61 4.22 -23.30
CA PHE A 101 9.42 4.48 -24.12
C PHE A 101 9.51 5.77 -24.93
N SER A 102 10.67 6.43 -24.93
CA SER A 102 10.91 7.70 -25.64
C SER A 102 9.83 8.74 -25.36
N LEU A 103 9.45 8.88 -24.08
CA LEU A 103 8.40 9.80 -23.68
C LEU A 103 8.88 11.26 -23.76
N PRO A 104 8.01 12.20 -24.16
CA PRO A 104 8.35 13.62 -24.23
C PRO A 104 8.47 14.26 -22.83
N GLU A 105 7.77 13.70 -21.84
CA GLU A 105 7.75 14.23 -20.48
C GLU A 105 9.11 14.11 -19.80
N THR A 106 9.42 15.05 -18.92
CA THR A 106 10.57 14.96 -18.04
C THR A 106 10.35 13.90 -16.94
N PRO A 107 11.42 13.39 -16.30
CA PRO A 107 11.26 12.47 -15.18
C PRO A 107 10.41 13.04 -14.04
N GLU A 108 10.50 14.35 -13.80
CA GLU A 108 9.72 15.05 -12.79
C GLU A 108 8.22 15.06 -13.14
N GLU A 109 7.87 15.31 -14.40
CA GLU A 109 6.48 15.25 -14.89
C GLU A 109 5.93 13.84 -14.83
N ILE A 110 6.74 12.82 -15.11
CA ILE A 110 6.35 11.42 -14.98
C ILE A 110 6.03 11.09 -13.51
N MET A 111 6.93 11.45 -12.59
CA MET A 111 6.71 11.25 -11.15
C MET A 111 5.46 11.97 -10.65
N GLU A 112 5.24 13.22 -11.08
CA GLU A 112 4.02 13.95 -10.69
C GLU A 112 2.77 13.29 -11.25
N GLY A 113 2.81 12.75 -12.47
CA GLY A 113 1.74 11.95 -13.06
C GLY A 113 1.40 10.73 -12.21
N TRP A 114 2.40 9.94 -11.82
CA TRP A 114 2.22 8.80 -10.93
C TRP A 114 1.66 9.20 -9.58
N MET A 115 2.18 10.28 -9.00
CA MET A 115 1.71 10.80 -7.71
C MET A 115 0.28 11.32 -7.76
N SER A 116 -0.12 11.94 -8.88
CA SER A 116 -1.50 12.38 -9.09
C SER A 116 -2.46 11.20 -9.14
N MET A 117 -2.08 10.12 -9.84
CA MET A 117 -2.87 8.88 -9.89
C MET A 117 -2.93 8.19 -8.51
N ALA A 118 -1.80 8.14 -7.78
CA ALA A 118 -1.77 7.61 -6.42
C ALA A 118 -2.69 8.41 -5.50
N ARG A 119 -2.63 9.75 -5.51
CA ARG A 119 -3.53 10.59 -4.73
C ARG A 119 -5.00 10.29 -5.03
N SER A 120 -5.35 10.14 -6.30
CA SER A 120 -6.72 9.77 -6.70
C SER A 120 -7.13 8.40 -6.17
N ALA A 121 -6.24 7.41 -6.27
CA ALA A 121 -6.53 6.06 -5.81
C ALA A 121 -6.74 5.99 -4.29
N TYR A 122 -5.84 6.60 -3.51
CA TYR A 122 -5.96 6.63 -2.05
C TYR A 122 -7.19 7.42 -1.57
N ALA A 123 -7.57 8.47 -2.30
CA ALA A 123 -8.73 9.27 -1.94
C ALA A 123 -10.08 8.67 -2.35
N HIS A 124 -10.12 7.72 -3.31
CA HIS A 124 -11.41 7.36 -3.91
C HIS A 124 -11.62 5.88 -4.22
N THR A 125 -10.57 5.08 -4.43
CA THR A 125 -10.74 3.74 -5.03
C THR A 125 -10.12 2.58 -4.27
N LEU A 126 -9.05 2.81 -3.49
CA LEU A 126 -8.41 1.73 -2.73
C LEU A 126 -9.35 1.21 -1.65
N PRO A 127 -9.69 -0.10 -1.65
CA PRO A 127 -10.56 -0.67 -0.64
C PRO A 127 -9.80 -0.98 0.65
N LEU A 128 -10.54 -1.11 1.75
CA LEU A 128 -10.03 -1.72 2.96
C LEU A 128 -9.83 -3.23 2.75
N LYS A 129 -8.85 -3.79 3.44
CA LYS A 129 -8.72 -5.24 3.49
C LYS A 129 -9.94 -5.89 4.13
N PRO A 130 -10.33 -7.10 3.65
CA PRO A 130 -11.44 -7.84 4.25
C PRO A 130 -11.27 -8.02 5.76
N GLY A 131 -12.30 -7.70 6.52
CA GLY A 131 -12.32 -7.84 7.97
C GLY A 131 -11.82 -6.62 8.74
N VAL A 132 -11.14 -5.65 8.12
CA VAL A 132 -10.63 -4.45 8.80
C VAL A 132 -11.72 -3.69 9.53
N PRO A 133 -12.89 -3.35 8.95
CA PRO A 133 -13.91 -2.61 9.66
C PRO A 133 -14.39 -3.33 10.92
N ALA A 134 -14.66 -4.63 10.82
CA ALA A 134 -15.12 -5.43 11.95
C ALA A 134 -14.05 -5.54 13.06
N PHE A 135 -12.78 -5.64 12.69
CA PHE A 135 -11.67 -5.71 13.64
C PHE A 135 -11.48 -4.38 14.40
N LEU A 136 -11.45 -3.26 13.68
CA LEU A 136 -11.34 -1.93 14.30
C LEU A 136 -12.52 -1.63 15.24
N ASP A 137 -13.73 -2.02 14.81
CA ASP A 137 -14.92 -1.88 15.64
C ASP A 137 -14.85 -2.76 16.91
N ALA A 138 -14.32 -3.98 16.80
CA ALA A 138 -14.08 -4.83 17.98
C ALA A 138 -13.03 -4.25 18.92
N CYS A 139 -11.96 -3.64 18.41
CA CYS A 139 -10.95 -2.93 19.21
C CYS A 139 -11.58 -1.75 19.96
N ARG A 140 -12.37 -0.93 19.25
CA ARG A 140 -13.08 0.22 19.84
C ARG A 140 -14.03 -0.20 20.97
N ARG A 141 -14.83 -1.25 20.77
CA ARG A 141 -15.72 -1.77 21.81
C ARG A 141 -14.99 -2.27 23.07
N ARG A 142 -13.74 -2.69 22.93
CA ARG A 142 -12.88 -3.14 24.05
C ARG A 142 -12.10 -2.01 24.69
N GLY A 143 -12.25 -0.78 24.22
CA GLY A 143 -11.45 0.36 24.69
C GLY A 143 -9.97 0.24 24.36
N THR A 144 -9.61 -0.53 23.31
CA THR A 144 -8.22 -0.67 22.87
C THR A 144 -7.78 0.63 22.21
N ARG A 145 -6.68 1.20 22.67
CA ARG A 145 -6.05 2.37 22.06
C ARG A 145 -5.45 1.99 20.72
N MET A 146 -5.63 2.82 19.70
CA MET A 146 -5.19 2.53 18.34
C MET A 146 -4.47 3.73 17.73
N ALA A 147 -3.38 3.48 17.03
CA ALA A 147 -2.69 4.48 16.22
C ALA A 147 -2.25 3.87 14.88
N VAL A 148 -2.08 4.70 13.86
CA VAL A 148 -1.45 4.30 12.59
C VAL A 148 0.04 4.57 12.69
N LEU A 149 0.87 3.63 12.19
CA LEU A 149 2.31 3.79 12.05
C LEU A 149 2.73 3.23 10.69
N THR A 150 2.99 4.12 9.73
CA THR A 150 3.15 3.75 8.33
C THR A 150 4.34 4.41 7.65
N SER A 151 4.84 3.78 6.58
CA SER A 151 5.79 4.39 5.64
C SER A 151 5.09 5.11 4.47
N CYS A 152 3.77 5.08 4.42
CA CYS A 152 2.99 5.81 3.44
C CYS A 152 3.25 7.32 3.56
N MET A 153 3.26 8.01 2.44
CA MET A 153 3.43 9.47 2.44
C MET A 153 2.25 10.15 3.15
N PRO A 154 2.50 11.17 4.01
CA PRO A 154 1.47 11.79 4.83
C PRO A 154 0.20 12.21 4.06
N PRO A 155 0.29 12.85 2.86
CA PRO A 155 -0.91 13.21 2.11
C PRO A 155 -1.75 12.03 1.64
N LEU A 156 -1.10 10.93 1.22
CA LEU A 156 -1.80 9.70 0.78
C LEU A 156 -2.46 8.99 1.96
N CYS A 157 -1.70 8.86 3.05
CA CYS A 157 -2.21 8.27 4.29
C CYS A 157 -3.47 8.99 4.79
N ARG A 158 -3.42 10.33 4.87
CA ARG A 158 -4.55 11.14 5.29
C ARG A 158 -5.75 10.96 4.37
N ALA A 159 -5.54 11.07 3.04
CA ALA A 159 -6.62 10.91 2.05
C ALA A 159 -7.34 9.56 2.17
N ALA A 160 -6.58 8.46 2.37
CA ALA A 160 -7.18 7.15 2.55
C ALA A 160 -7.98 7.02 3.85
N LEU A 161 -7.44 7.51 4.95
CA LEU A 161 -8.13 7.47 6.25
C LEU A 161 -9.40 8.32 6.24
N GLU A 162 -9.38 9.48 5.57
CA GLU A 162 -10.55 10.34 5.36
C GLU A 162 -11.61 9.65 4.50
N HIS A 163 -11.19 9.07 3.36
CA HIS A 163 -12.08 8.34 2.44
C HIS A 163 -12.86 7.23 3.16
N HIS A 164 -12.18 6.47 4.00
CA HIS A 164 -12.78 5.37 4.74
C HIS A 164 -13.40 5.79 6.08
N ARG A 165 -13.36 7.08 6.44
CA ARG A 165 -13.85 7.62 7.73
C ARG A 165 -13.20 6.94 8.94
N LEU A 166 -11.89 6.67 8.83
CA LEU A 166 -11.13 5.98 9.87
C LEU A 166 -10.31 6.91 10.76
N LEU A 167 -10.22 8.21 10.46
CA LEU A 167 -9.43 9.15 11.27
C LEU A 167 -9.82 9.10 12.74
N ASP A 168 -11.11 9.09 13.05
CA ASP A 168 -11.64 9.07 14.41
C ASP A 168 -11.47 7.71 15.11
N CYS A 169 -10.99 6.69 14.41
CA CYS A 169 -10.69 5.40 15.01
C CYS A 169 -9.31 5.36 15.67
N PHE A 170 -8.44 6.31 15.33
CA PHE A 170 -7.05 6.34 15.76
C PHE A 170 -6.75 7.59 16.57
N GLU A 171 -6.07 7.41 17.71
CA GLU A 171 -5.63 8.52 18.58
C GLU A 171 -4.52 9.33 17.92
N ALA A 172 -3.72 8.70 17.06
CA ALA A 172 -2.62 9.33 16.34
C ALA A 172 -2.34 8.63 15.00
N VAL A 173 -1.77 9.39 14.08
CA VAL A 173 -1.25 8.89 12.81
C VAL A 173 0.22 9.30 12.72
N TYR A 174 1.09 8.33 12.69
CA TYR A 174 2.55 8.51 12.57
C TYR A 174 3.02 8.01 11.23
N THR A 175 3.80 8.83 10.53
CA THR A 175 4.49 8.40 9.32
C THR A 175 6.00 8.39 9.53
N THR A 176 6.71 7.49 8.87
CA THR A 176 8.18 7.46 8.93
C THR A 176 8.79 8.78 8.45
N ALA A 177 8.14 9.46 7.49
CA ALA A 177 8.58 10.74 6.98
C ALA A 177 8.53 11.85 8.05
N GLU A 178 7.47 11.89 8.87
CA GLU A 178 7.30 12.89 9.93
C GLU A 178 8.16 12.58 11.15
N LEU A 179 8.42 11.30 11.44
CA LEU A 179 9.26 10.88 12.54
C LEU A 179 10.76 10.89 12.20
N GLY A 180 11.11 10.89 10.90
CA GLY A 180 12.50 10.85 10.43
C GLY A 180 13.21 9.51 10.70
N ILE A 181 12.45 8.44 10.95
CA ILE A 181 12.96 7.12 11.33
C ILE A 181 12.29 6.06 10.45
N GLU A 182 13.09 5.13 9.90
CA GLU A 182 12.59 4.03 9.07
C GLU A 182 11.97 2.90 9.89
N LYS A 183 11.00 2.18 9.34
CA LYS A 183 10.31 1.05 10.02
C LYS A 183 11.23 -0.07 10.50
N ARG A 184 12.39 -0.24 9.86
CA ARG A 184 13.40 -1.24 10.27
C ARG A 184 14.15 -0.86 11.56
N ASP A 185 14.10 0.40 11.98
CA ASP A 185 14.73 0.88 13.19
C ASP A 185 13.76 0.73 14.38
N PRO A 186 14.10 -0.05 15.42
CA PRO A 186 13.27 -0.20 16.61
C PRO A 186 12.96 1.12 17.33
N ALA A 187 13.83 2.13 17.20
CA ALA A 187 13.62 3.46 17.78
C ALA A 187 12.30 4.11 17.31
N LEU A 188 11.83 3.78 16.10
CA LEU A 188 10.55 4.26 15.60
C LEU A 188 9.40 3.88 16.52
N TYR A 189 9.34 2.62 16.94
CA TYR A 189 8.27 2.10 17.79
C TYR A 189 8.32 2.66 19.20
N CYS A 190 9.53 2.84 19.73
CA CYS A 190 9.73 3.50 21.03
C CYS A 190 9.22 4.94 20.99
N LEU A 191 9.63 5.71 19.97
CA LEU A 191 9.20 7.10 19.81
C LEU A 191 7.69 7.23 19.62
N ALA A 192 7.09 6.35 18.80
CA ALA A 192 5.64 6.34 18.60
C ALA A 192 4.89 6.01 19.92
N ALA A 193 5.40 5.05 20.70
CA ALA A 193 4.84 4.70 22.01
C ALA A 193 4.95 5.87 23.00
N GLU A 194 6.12 6.52 23.11
CA GLU A 194 6.34 7.68 23.97
C GLU A 194 5.40 8.84 23.62
N ARG A 195 5.18 9.13 22.33
CA ARG A 195 4.27 10.19 21.88
C ARG A 195 2.80 9.87 22.12
N SER A 196 2.50 8.60 22.29
CA SER A 196 1.12 8.14 22.53
C SER A 196 0.75 8.07 24.02
N GLY A 197 1.71 8.20 24.94
CA GLY A 197 1.51 8.19 26.41
C GLY A 197 1.28 6.78 26.90
#